data_cd04a4acbe990b7e8bef413e3b24c45e
#
_entry.id   cd04a4acbe990b7e8bef413e3b24c45e
#
_cell.length_a   1.000
_cell.length_b   1.000
_cell.length_c   1.000
_cell.angle_alpha   90.00
_cell.angle_beta   90.00
_cell.angle_gamma   90.00
#
_symmetry.space_group_name_H-M   'P 1'
#
loop_
_entity.id
_entity.type
_entity.pdbx_description
1 polymer ?
#
loop_
_entity_poly.entity_id
_entity_poly.type
_entity_poly.pdbx_seq_one_letter_code
_entity_poly.pdbx_strand_id
1 'polypeptide(L)'
;VRALHIITGLGVGGAEQQLRLLLRHLPVDCDVVTLTNPGAVADGLAADGVRVVHLGMTGNRDLTALPRLVRVIRDGGYDLVHTHLYRACVYGRLAARLAGVRAIVATEHSLGDSQMEGRPLGAGVRALYLACERLGRATVAVSPTVAGRLRRWGVPAPRIEVVPNGIDLAHFRFDPLRRHRTRQRLGLPEDAYVIGGVGRLTAGKRFDVLVHALARLPGDHWLLLVGGGPEENVLRRTAHEAGVADRVLFTGERPGVPDGSPGPGLPSLLFAMDVLASPSPEESFGLAVVEALAAGLPVRYASCPAIEDLPPHSAPAARRVTGGADAFARALAEARAAGPAPRAAPEAAHHYGIARSAARLMDVYARIATPSPSPSPQEVTAS
;
A
#
# COMPACT_ATOMS: atom_id res chain seq x y z
N VAL A 1 -22.11 -13.80 3.78
CA VAL A 1 -20.89 -13.71 4.63
C VAL A 1 -20.76 -12.29 5.11
N ARG A 2 -20.68 -12.09 6.42
CA ARG A 2 -20.42 -10.81 7.05
C ARG A 2 -18.98 -10.78 7.57
N ALA A 3 -18.17 -9.84 7.09
CA ALA A 3 -16.76 -9.76 7.40
C ALA A 3 -16.44 -8.55 8.30
N LEU A 4 -15.55 -8.74 9.26
CA LEU A 4 -14.97 -7.66 10.03
C LEU A 4 -13.52 -7.45 9.61
N HIS A 5 -13.20 -6.26 9.11
CA HIS A 5 -11.82 -5.85 8.88
C HIS A 5 -11.26 -5.11 10.11
N ILE A 6 -10.09 -5.52 10.57
CA ILE A 6 -9.42 -4.89 11.72
C ILE A 6 -8.09 -4.33 11.23
N ILE A 7 -7.89 -3.03 11.39
CA ILE A 7 -6.66 -2.35 10.96
C ILE A 7 -6.05 -1.54 12.11
N THR A 8 -4.72 -1.38 12.11
CA THR A 8 -4.03 -0.65 13.17
C THR A 8 -4.47 0.82 13.26
N GLY A 9 -4.57 1.51 12.13
CA GLY A 9 -5.02 2.89 12.00
C GLY A 9 -5.55 3.14 10.60
N LEU A 10 -6.22 4.26 10.37
CA LEU A 10 -6.80 4.67 9.09
C LEU A 10 -6.27 6.05 8.64
N GLY A 11 -4.97 6.28 8.83
CA GLY A 11 -4.27 7.42 8.25
C GLY A 11 -4.18 7.34 6.73
N VAL A 12 -3.58 8.34 6.09
CA VAL A 12 -3.38 8.34 4.63
C VAL A 12 -2.13 7.53 4.28
N GLY A 13 -2.28 6.22 4.18
CA GLY A 13 -1.22 5.28 3.80
C GLY A 13 -1.68 4.32 2.71
N GLY A 14 -0.72 3.61 2.08
CA GLY A 14 -1.03 2.67 1.00
C GLY A 14 -1.93 1.51 1.43
N ALA A 15 -1.72 0.97 2.63
CA ALA A 15 -2.54 -0.13 3.16
C ALA A 15 -3.97 0.30 3.46
N GLU A 16 -4.16 1.49 4.03
CA GLU A 16 -5.44 2.06 4.40
C GLU A 16 -6.27 2.42 3.16
N GLN A 17 -5.64 3.06 2.17
CA GLN A 17 -6.27 3.36 0.88
C GLN A 17 -6.61 2.07 0.12
N GLN A 18 -5.73 1.08 0.18
CA GLN A 18 -5.98 -0.21 -0.44
C GLN A 18 -7.16 -0.94 0.22
N LEU A 19 -7.28 -0.88 1.56
CA LEU A 19 -8.44 -1.43 2.25
C LEU A 19 -9.73 -0.76 1.78
N ARG A 20 -9.78 0.59 1.76
CA ARG A 20 -10.96 1.32 1.30
C ARG A 20 -11.34 0.96 -0.14
N LEU A 21 -10.35 0.93 -1.05
CA LEU A 21 -10.59 0.57 -2.43
C LEU A 21 -11.11 -0.86 -2.57
N LEU A 22 -10.53 -1.79 -1.83
CA LEU A 22 -10.94 -3.19 -1.83
C LEU A 22 -12.38 -3.37 -1.35
N LEU A 23 -12.78 -2.70 -0.25
CA LEU A 23 -14.14 -2.81 0.31
C LEU A 23 -15.23 -2.33 -0.65
N ARG A 24 -14.93 -1.38 -1.52
CA ARG A 24 -15.84 -0.95 -2.59
C ARG A 24 -16.12 -2.02 -3.66
N HIS A 25 -15.26 -3.05 -3.74
CA HIS A 25 -15.32 -4.10 -4.77
C HIS A 25 -15.61 -5.48 -4.21
N LEU A 26 -15.70 -5.63 -2.87
CA LEU A 26 -16.06 -6.90 -2.25
C LEU A 26 -17.60 -7.04 -2.22
N PRO A 27 -18.16 -8.14 -2.73
CA PRO A 27 -19.61 -8.40 -2.73
C PRO A 27 -20.07 -9.01 -1.40
N VAL A 28 -19.59 -8.50 -0.27
CA VAL A 28 -19.91 -8.96 1.10
C VAL A 28 -20.08 -7.78 2.03
N ASP A 29 -20.93 -7.92 3.03
CA ASP A 29 -21.10 -6.90 4.06
C ASP A 29 -19.85 -6.81 4.91
N CYS A 30 -19.25 -5.62 4.96
CA CYS A 30 -18.02 -5.38 5.69
C CYS A 30 -18.18 -4.24 6.71
N ASP A 31 -17.72 -4.50 7.93
CA ASP A 31 -17.48 -3.46 8.93
C ASP A 31 -15.96 -3.31 9.16
N VAL A 32 -15.52 -2.15 9.64
CA VAL A 32 -14.11 -1.87 9.94
C VAL A 32 -13.93 -1.49 11.41
N VAL A 33 -12.93 -2.07 12.06
CA VAL A 33 -12.42 -1.62 13.35
C VAL A 33 -11.04 -1.02 13.16
N THR A 34 -10.85 0.24 13.56
CA THR A 34 -9.52 0.82 13.70
C THR A 34 -9.09 0.77 15.17
N LEU A 35 -7.89 0.25 15.42
CA LEU A 35 -7.40 0.09 16.79
C LEU A 35 -6.99 1.41 17.41
N THR A 36 -6.33 2.28 16.64
CA THR A 36 -5.75 3.54 17.14
C THR A 36 -6.41 4.75 16.47
N ASN A 37 -5.78 5.31 15.45
CA ASN A 37 -6.22 6.53 14.78
C ASN A 37 -7.28 6.25 13.72
N PRO A 38 -8.49 6.84 13.77
CA PRO A 38 -9.47 6.73 12.68
C PRO A 38 -8.98 7.44 11.41
N GLY A 39 -8.34 8.59 11.51
CA GLY A 39 -7.76 9.33 10.38
C GLY A 39 -8.75 9.65 9.26
N ALA A 40 -8.27 10.26 8.17
CA ALA A 40 -9.09 10.70 7.04
C ALA A 40 -9.72 9.54 6.23
N VAL A 41 -9.11 8.35 6.26
CA VAL A 41 -9.67 7.21 5.53
C VAL A 41 -10.96 6.69 6.18
N ALA A 42 -11.13 6.87 7.50
CA ALA A 42 -12.37 6.50 8.18
C ALA A 42 -13.58 7.30 7.68
N ASP A 43 -13.40 8.61 7.47
CA ASP A 43 -14.47 9.47 6.92
C ASP A 43 -14.87 9.01 5.52
N GLY A 44 -13.86 8.65 4.71
CA GLY A 44 -14.09 8.11 3.39
C GLY A 44 -14.82 6.76 3.39
N LEU A 45 -14.48 5.86 4.32
CA LEU A 45 -15.19 4.58 4.50
C LEU A 45 -16.65 4.80 4.92
N ALA A 46 -16.88 5.72 5.86
CA ALA A 46 -18.23 6.08 6.30
C ALA A 46 -19.06 6.67 5.15
N ALA A 47 -18.46 7.53 4.32
CA ALA A 47 -19.11 8.06 3.11
C ALA A 47 -19.42 6.95 2.07
N ASP A 48 -18.62 5.88 2.03
CA ASP A 48 -18.86 4.70 1.20
C ASP A 48 -19.91 3.73 1.82
N GLY A 49 -20.52 4.07 2.97
CA GLY A 49 -21.54 3.27 3.66
C GLY A 49 -20.98 2.16 4.58
N VAL A 50 -19.67 2.14 4.79
CA VAL A 50 -19.00 1.16 5.67
C VAL A 50 -19.03 1.65 7.11
N ARG A 51 -19.52 0.81 8.04
CA ARG A 51 -19.49 1.10 9.48
C ARG A 51 -18.05 1.03 10.00
N VAL A 52 -17.57 2.12 10.60
CA VAL A 52 -16.24 2.21 11.20
C VAL A 52 -16.35 2.33 12.72
N VAL A 53 -15.70 1.43 13.45
CA VAL A 53 -15.62 1.46 14.91
C VAL A 53 -14.20 1.83 15.34
N HIS A 54 -14.06 2.90 16.10
CA HIS A 54 -12.78 3.29 16.70
C HIS A 54 -12.62 2.65 18.08
N LEU A 55 -11.63 1.78 18.25
CA LEU A 55 -11.39 1.08 19.51
C LEU A 55 -10.72 1.97 20.59
N GLY A 56 -9.97 3.00 20.17
CA GLY A 56 -9.28 3.92 21.09
C GLY A 56 -8.13 3.28 21.84
N MET A 57 -7.36 2.42 21.19
CA MET A 57 -6.18 1.78 21.76
C MET A 57 -5.05 2.79 21.98
N THR A 58 -4.52 2.88 23.20
CA THR A 58 -3.53 3.88 23.61
C THR A 58 -2.08 3.50 23.25
N GLY A 59 -1.79 2.22 23.04
CA GLY A 59 -0.44 1.76 22.69
C GLY A 59 -0.34 0.23 22.52
N ASN A 60 0.87 -0.24 22.23
CA ASN A 60 1.11 -1.68 22.00
C ASN A 60 0.87 -2.57 23.21
N ARG A 61 0.85 -1.99 24.43
CA ARG A 61 0.67 -2.70 25.70
C ARG A 61 -0.72 -2.47 26.32
N ASP A 62 -1.65 -1.89 25.56
CA ASP A 62 -3.03 -1.69 26.02
C ASP A 62 -3.80 -3.02 26.01
N LEU A 63 -3.61 -3.80 27.06
CA LEU A 63 -4.29 -5.09 27.22
C LEU A 63 -5.81 -4.93 27.40
N THR A 64 -6.29 -3.75 27.81
CA THR A 64 -7.72 -3.45 27.96
C THR A 64 -8.44 -3.38 26.61
N ALA A 65 -7.71 -3.18 25.51
CA ALA A 65 -8.24 -3.21 24.16
C ALA A 65 -8.74 -4.61 23.75
N LEU A 66 -8.13 -5.67 24.28
CA LEU A 66 -8.50 -7.05 23.90
C LEU A 66 -9.95 -7.41 24.28
N PRO A 67 -10.41 -7.28 25.52
CA PRO A 67 -11.82 -7.60 25.85
C PRO A 67 -12.82 -6.69 25.14
N ARG A 68 -12.48 -5.42 24.88
CA ARG A 68 -13.32 -4.52 24.07
C ARG A 68 -13.46 -5.03 22.64
N LEU A 69 -12.36 -5.44 22.01
CA LEU A 69 -12.35 -5.99 20.67
C LEU A 69 -13.12 -7.31 20.58
N VAL A 70 -12.96 -8.22 21.57
CA VAL A 70 -13.74 -9.46 21.68
C VAL A 70 -15.24 -9.17 21.73
N ARG A 71 -15.67 -8.18 22.50
CA ARG A 71 -17.07 -7.76 22.58
C ARG A 71 -17.59 -7.28 21.22
N VAL A 72 -16.85 -6.38 20.56
CA VAL A 72 -17.22 -5.86 19.22
C VAL A 72 -17.39 -7.01 18.23
N ILE A 73 -16.50 -8.01 18.26
CA ILE A 73 -16.59 -9.16 17.35
C ILE A 73 -17.82 -10.03 17.66
N ARG A 74 -18.09 -10.33 18.94
CA ARG A 74 -19.25 -11.13 19.36
C ARG A 74 -20.57 -10.44 19.05
N ASP A 75 -20.70 -9.18 19.42
CA ASP A 75 -21.93 -8.41 19.26
C ASP A 75 -22.26 -8.19 17.77
N GLY A 76 -21.22 -8.15 16.92
CA GLY A 76 -21.36 -7.96 15.48
C GLY A 76 -21.79 -9.22 14.70
N GLY A 77 -21.63 -10.43 15.27
CA GLY A 77 -22.03 -11.68 14.60
C GLY A 77 -21.30 -11.92 13.27
N TYR A 78 -20.00 -11.69 13.23
CA TYR A 78 -19.21 -11.84 12.00
C TYR A 78 -18.85 -13.30 11.72
N ASP A 79 -18.99 -13.69 10.46
CA ASP A 79 -18.59 -15.01 9.96
C ASP A 79 -17.06 -15.10 9.78
N LEU A 80 -16.43 -13.95 9.45
CA LEU A 80 -15.02 -13.85 9.10
C LEU A 80 -14.39 -12.61 9.72
N VAL A 81 -13.13 -12.72 10.18
CA VAL A 81 -12.29 -11.60 10.62
C VAL A 81 -11.06 -11.51 9.73
N HIS A 82 -10.83 -10.32 9.15
CA HIS A 82 -9.67 -10.02 8.34
C HIS A 82 -8.83 -8.90 8.98
N THR A 83 -7.58 -9.19 9.30
CA THR A 83 -6.69 -8.27 9.99
C THR A 83 -5.65 -7.66 9.05
N HIS A 84 -5.31 -6.38 9.23
CA HIS A 84 -4.38 -5.64 8.42
C HIS A 84 -3.36 -4.92 9.29
N LEU A 85 -2.08 -5.01 8.94
CA LEU A 85 -0.95 -4.47 9.67
C LEU A 85 -0.66 -5.23 10.99
N TYR A 86 0.60 -5.17 11.42
CA TYR A 86 1.14 -6.01 12.50
C TYR A 86 0.33 -6.01 13.79
N ARG A 87 0.01 -4.82 14.32
CA ARG A 87 -0.73 -4.72 15.59
C ARG A 87 -2.12 -5.35 15.49
N ALA A 88 -2.85 -5.06 14.42
CA ALA A 88 -4.16 -5.67 14.18
C ALA A 88 -4.06 -7.17 13.92
N CYS A 89 -2.99 -7.65 13.28
CA CYS A 89 -2.74 -9.07 13.10
C CYS A 89 -2.56 -9.80 14.45
N VAL A 90 -1.89 -9.18 15.43
CA VAL A 90 -1.70 -9.78 16.76
C VAL A 90 -2.99 -9.74 17.58
N TYR A 91 -3.53 -8.54 17.81
CA TYR A 91 -4.72 -8.36 18.65
C TYR A 91 -5.99 -8.93 18.02
N GLY A 92 -6.17 -8.74 16.72
CA GLY A 92 -7.37 -9.17 15.99
C GLY A 92 -7.48 -10.69 15.87
N ARG A 93 -6.38 -11.39 15.56
CA ARG A 93 -6.38 -12.87 15.53
C ARG A 93 -6.73 -13.45 16.92
N LEU A 94 -6.12 -12.91 17.98
CA LEU A 94 -6.41 -13.36 19.35
C LEU A 94 -7.87 -13.08 19.75
N ALA A 95 -8.34 -11.84 19.51
CA ALA A 95 -9.70 -11.46 19.82
C ALA A 95 -10.75 -12.29 19.05
N ALA A 96 -10.50 -12.53 17.77
CA ALA A 96 -11.38 -13.34 16.92
C ALA A 96 -11.50 -14.77 17.46
N ARG A 97 -10.38 -15.38 17.84
CA ARG A 97 -10.40 -16.74 18.46
C ARG A 97 -11.16 -16.78 19.78
N LEU A 98 -10.95 -15.78 20.65
CA LEU A 98 -11.67 -15.64 21.92
C LEU A 98 -13.17 -15.34 21.73
N ALA A 99 -13.52 -14.68 20.63
CA ALA A 99 -14.92 -14.44 20.24
C ALA A 99 -15.60 -15.66 19.58
N GLY A 100 -14.84 -16.73 19.27
CA GLY A 100 -15.38 -17.95 18.66
C GLY A 100 -15.28 -17.98 17.12
N VAL A 101 -14.82 -16.90 16.47
CA VAL A 101 -14.63 -16.87 15.02
C VAL A 101 -13.41 -17.71 14.63
N ARG A 102 -13.60 -18.63 13.68
CA ARG A 102 -12.56 -19.53 13.18
C ARG A 102 -12.03 -19.14 11.81
N ALA A 103 -12.82 -18.47 10.99
CA ALA A 103 -12.41 -17.96 9.69
C ALA A 103 -11.65 -16.63 9.90
N ILE A 104 -10.32 -16.71 10.03
CA ILE A 104 -9.46 -15.58 10.29
C ILE A 104 -8.39 -15.49 9.21
N VAL A 105 -8.32 -14.34 8.54
CA VAL A 105 -7.33 -13.98 7.53
C VAL A 105 -6.49 -12.81 8.04
N ALA A 106 -5.24 -12.72 7.61
CA ALA A 106 -4.43 -11.54 7.80
C ALA A 106 -3.75 -11.13 6.50
N THR A 107 -3.69 -9.84 6.19
CA THR A 107 -2.92 -9.31 5.06
C THR A 107 -1.66 -8.60 5.53
N GLU A 108 -0.53 -9.00 4.96
CA GLU A 108 0.77 -8.37 5.16
C GLU A 108 1.05 -7.34 4.07
N HIS A 109 0.97 -6.05 4.47
CA HIS A 109 1.17 -4.92 3.57
C HIS A 109 2.61 -4.39 3.56
N SER A 110 3.37 -4.56 4.64
CA SER A 110 4.63 -3.83 4.88
C SER A 110 5.73 -4.69 5.49
N LEU A 111 5.80 -5.96 5.12
CA LEU A 111 6.87 -6.86 5.53
C LEU A 111 8.08 -6.69 4.61
N GLY A 112 9.13 -6.04 5.13
CA GLY A 112 10.45 -5.94 4.50
C GLY A 112 11.39 -7.08 4.93
N ASP A 113 12.64 -7.03 4.47
CA ASP A 113 13.69 -7.97 4.91
C ASP A 113 14.29 -7.55 6.25
N SER A 114 14.39 -6.24 6.51
CA SER A 114 14.98 -5.65 7.71
C SER A 114 13.99 -4.95 8.63
N GLN A 115 12.80 -4.64 8.14
CA GLN A 115 11.81 -3.84 8.86
C GLN A 115 10.38 -4.27 8.55
N MET A 116 9.48 -4.01 9.49
CA MET A 116 8.03 -4.12 9.32
C MET A 116 7.39 -2.81 9.76
N GLU A 117 6.58 -2.20 8.89
CA GLU A 117 5.93 -0.91 9.14
C GLU A 117 6.91 0.19 9.60
N GLY A 118 8.14 0.19 9.03
CA GLY A 118 9.19 1.15 9.38
C GLY A 118 9.90 0.87 10.72
N ARG A 119 9.65 -0.28 11.36
CA ARG A 119 10.31 -0.71 12.62
C ARG A 119 11.28 -1.85 12.37
N PRO A 120 12.46 -1.86 13.01
CA PRO A 120 13.39 -2.97 12.90
C PRO A 120 12.76 -4.31 13.31
N LEU A 121 13.07 -5.35 12.56
CA LEU A 121 12.63 -6.70 12.85
C LEU A 121 13.49 -7.33 13.95
N GLY A 122 12.88 -7.57 15.13
CA GLY A 122 13.50 -8.29 16.22
C GLY A 122 12.99 -9.73 16.32
N ALA A 123 13.80 -10.61 16.94
CA ALA A 123 13.41 -12.02 17.16
C ALA A 123 12.09 -12.14 17.93
N GLY A 124 11.84 -11.27 18.93
CA GLY A 124 10.59 -11.26 19.70
C GLY A 124 9.37 -10.87 18.86
N VAL A 125 9.51 -9.89 17.94
CA VAL A 125 8.46 -9.48 17.00
C VAL A 125 8.09 -10.67 16.09
N ARG A 126 9.09 -11.34 15.54
CA ARG A 126 8.90 -12.52 14.70
C ARG A 126 8.24 -13.68 15.48
N ALA A 127 8.72 -13.99 16.68
CA ALA A 127 8.17 -15.05 17.51
C ALA A 127 6.70 -14.81 17.86
N LEU A 128 6.34 -13.59 18.28
CA LEU A 128 4.97 -13.21 18.57
C LEU A 128 4.08 -13.29 17.32
N TYR A 129 4.59 -12.82 16.17
CA TYR A 129 3.87 -12.92 14.91
C TYR A 129 3.55 -14.38 14.56
N LEU A 130 4.55 -15.28 14.61
CA LEU A 130 4.36 -16.68 14.27
C LEU A 130 3.44 -17.41 15.26
N ALA A 131 3.49 -17.06 16.55
CA ALA A 131 2.55 -17.58 17.54
C ALA A 131 1.11 -17.19 17.22
N CYS A 132 0.86 -15.91 16.89
CA CYS A 132 -0.46 -15.41 16.52
C CYS A 132 -0.91 -15.91 15.13
N GLU A 133 0.02 -16.13 14.21
CA GLU A 133 -0.29 -16.64 12.87
C GLU A 133 -1.02 -17.98 12.93
N ARG A 134 -0.63 -18.87 13.85
CA ARG A 134 -1.27 -20.17 14.08
C ARG A 134 -2.76 -20.07 14.45
N LEU A 135 -3.21 -18.93 14.94
CA LEU A 135 -4.61 -18.69 15.28
C LEU A 135 -5.47 -18.41 14.02
N GLY A 136 -4.85 -17.98 12.91
CA GLY A 136 -5.52 -17.73 11.64
C GLY A 136 -5.66 -18.98 10.77
N ARG A 137 -6.34 -18.85 9.63
CA ARG A 137 -6.49 -19.87 8.58
C ARG A 137 -5.61 -19.58 7.38
N ALA A 138 -5.45 -18.32 7.02
CA ALA A 138 -4.63 -17.88 5.90
C ALA A 138 -3.93 -16.55 6.19
N THR A 139 -2.75 -16.39 5.59
CA THR A 139 -1.99 -15.13 5.57
C THR A 139 -1.83 -14.69 4.12
N VAL A 140 -2.41 -13.54 3.79
CA VAL A 140 -2.35 -12.92 2.46
C VAL A 140 -1.08 -12.10 2.34
N ALA A 141 -0.29 -12.39 1.32
CA ALA A 141 0.87 -11.62 0.89
C ALA A 141 0.48 -10.73 -0.30
N VAL A 142 0.83 -9.45 -0.26
CA VAL A 142 0.51 -8.50 -1.33
C VAL A 142 1.39 -8.64 -2.58
N SER A 143 2.39 -9.53 -2.53
CA SER A 143 3.25 -9.88 -3.67
C SER A 143 3.92 -11.23 -3.47
N PRO A 144 4.39 -11.91 -4.54
CA PRO A 144 5.26 -13.09 -4.44
C PRO A 144 6.50 -12.86 -3.59
N THR A 145 7.08 -11.66 -3.67
CA THR A 145 8.21 -11.23 -2.84
C THR A 145 7.86 -11.26 -1.35
N VAL A 146 6.71 -10.72 -0.94
CA VAL A 146 6.22 -10.78 0.46
C VAL A 146 5.92 -12.21 0.86
N ALA A 147 5.34 -13.04 -0.01
CA ALA A 147 5.14 -14.46 0.25
C ALA A 147 6.46 -15.20 0.51
N GLY A 148 7.51 -14.87 -0.24
CA GLY A 148 8.87 -15.37 -0.01
C GLY A 148 9.42 -14.95 1.36
N ARG A 149 9.21 -13.69 1.78
CA ARG A 149 9.60 -13.20 3.12
C ARG A 149 8.86 -13.92 4.24
N LEU A 150 7.55 -14.12 4.12
CA LEU A 150 6.74 -14.86 5.08
C LEU A 150 7.24 -16.31 5.25
N ARG A 151 7.58 -17.00 4.14
CA ARG A 151 8.18 -18.36 4.19
C ARG A 151 9.51 -18.37 4.93
N ARG A 152 10.40 -17.41 4.64
CA ARG A 152 11.67 -17.27 5.39
C ARG A 152 11.45 -16.98 6.87
N TRP A 153 10.35 -16.34 7.24
CA TRP A 153 9.95 -16.14 8.63
C TRP A 153 9.47 -17.41 9.32
N GLY A 154 9.02 -18.42 8.58
CA GLY A 154 8.53 -19.68 9.08
C GLY A 154 7.01 -19.86 9.00
N VAL A 155 6.32 -19.00 8.25
CA VAL A 155 4.90 -19.22 7.91
C VAL A 155 4.81 -20.39 6.92
N PRO A 156 3.99 -21.44 7.20
CA PRO A 156 3.85 -22.58 6.31
C PRO A 156 3.31 -22.18 4.94
N ALA A 157 3.95 -22.67 3.87
CA ALA A 157 3.59 -22.33 2.50
C ALA A 157 2.09 -22.54 2.17
N PRO A 158 1.41 -23.62 2.62
CA PRO A 158 -0.02 -23.82 2.34
C PRO A 158 -0.96 -22.80 3.00
N ARG A 159 -0.44 -21.98 3.92
CA ARG A 159 -1.21 -20.91 4.60
C ARG A 159 -0.97 -19.54 4.00
N ILE A 160 -0.07 -19.43 3.02
CA ILE A 160 0.25 -18.17 2.35
C ILE A 160 -0.51 -18.09 1.03
N GLU A 161 -1.33 -17.07 0.91
CA GLU A 161 -2.08 -16.74 -0.30
C GLU A 161 -1.53 -15.46 -0.91
N VAL A 162 -1.33 -15.42 -2.22
CA VAL A 162 -0.88 -14.18 -2.90
C VAL A 162 -2.08 -13.47 -3.49
N VAL A 163 -2.46 -12.36 -2.87
CA VAL A 163 -3.48 -11.44 -3.39
C VAL A 163 -2.83 -10.06 -3.53
N PRO A 164 -2.41 -9.70 -4.74
CA PRO A 164 -1.77 -8.42 -4.99
C PRO A 164 -2.68 -7.25 -4.65
N ASN A 165 -2.08 -6.12 -4.26
CA ASN A 165 -2.80 -4.86 -4.20
C ASN A 165 -3.38 -4.52 -5.56
N GLY A 166 -4.54 -3.88 -5.58
CA GLY A 166 -5.22 -3.48 -6.80
C GLY A 166 -5.29 -1.97 -6.99
N ILE A 167 -5.50 -1.54 -8.22
CA ILE A 167 -5.74 -0.14 -8.58
C ILE A 167 -7.03 0.01 -9.37
N ASP A 168 -7.68 1.14 -9.25
CA ASP A 168 -8.78 1.54 -10.14
C ASP A 168 -8.21 2.22 -11.38
N LEU A 169 -8.04 1.44 -12.45
CA LEU A 169 -7.48 1.90 -13.73
C LEU A 169 -8.25 3.09 -14.32
N ALA A 170 -9.57 3.11 -14.19
CA ALA A 170 -10.39 4.19 -14.73
C ALA A 170 -10.06 5.52 -14.07
N HIS A 171 -9.73 5.47 -12.78
CA HIS A 171 -9.37 6.65 -11.99
C HIS A 171 -8.03 7.27 -12.41
N PHE A 172 -7.09 6.47 -12.91
CA PHE A 172 -5.76 6.89 -13.37
C PHE A 172 -5.69 7.14 -14.88
N ARG A 173 -6.80 7.05 -15.61
CA ARG A 173 -6.82 7.36 -17.05
C ARG A 173 -6.42 8.82 -17.28
N PHE A 174 -5.35 9.01 -18.07
CA PHE A 174 -4.75 10.32 -18.30
C PHE A 174 -5.75 11.31 -18.90
N ASP A 175 -5.76 12.53 -18.37
CA ASP A 175 -6.59 13.65 -18.81
C ASP A 175 -5.71 14.91 -18.99
N PRO A 176 -5.51 15.38 -20.23
CA PRO A 176 -4.66 16.52 -20.52
C PRO A 176 -5.21 17.84 -19.95
N LEU A 177 -6.53 18.00 -19.82
CA LEU A 177 -7.11 19.19 -19.20
C LEU A 177 -6.84 19.23 -17.71
N ARG A 178 -6.97 18.09 -17.02
CA ARG A 178 -6.62 17.96 -15.61
C ARG A 178 -5.13 18.19 -15.39
N ARG A 179 -4.25 17.70 -16.29
CA ARG A 179 -2.81 17.99 -16.25
C ARG A 179 -2.56 19.50 -16.29
N HIS A 180 -3.10 20.19 -17.31
CA HIS A 180 -2.90 21.62 -17.48
C HIS A 180 -3.37 22.43 -16.24
N ARG A 181 -4.61 22.18 -15.78
CA ARG A 181 -5.16 22.83 -14.58
C ARG A 181 -4.34 22.56 -13.32
N THR A 182 -3.83 21.34 -13.16
CA THR A 182 -3.04 20.97 -12.00
C THR A 182 -1.68 21.67 -12.01
N ARG A 183 -1.01 21.73 -13.16
CA ARG A 183 0.27 22.47 -13.30
C ARG A 183 0.09 23.95 -13.00
N GLN A 184 -0.97 24.59 -13.53
CA GLN A 184 -1.28 25.98 -13.20
C GLN A 184 -1.51 26.21 -11.70
N ARG A 185 -2.28 25.33 -11.03
CA ARG A 185 -2.51 25.43 -9.57
C ARG A 185 -1.25 25.25 -8.74
N LEU A 186 -0.29 24.46 -9.22
CA LEU A 186 0.99 24.25 -8.57
C LEU A 186 2.02 25.35 -8.88
N GLY A 187 1.69 26.31 -9.76
CA GLY A 187 2.62 27.35 -10.21
C GLY A 187 3.82 26.80 -11.00
N LEU A 188 3.67 25.64 -11.63
CA LEU A 188 4.73 25.03 -12.44
C LEU A 188 4.88 25.78 -13.76
N PRO A 189 6.12 26.12 -14.19
CA PRO A 189 6.37 26.64 -15.52
C PRO A 189 5.82 25.72 -16.62
N GLU A 190 5.43 26.27 -17.74
CA GLU A 190 4.80 25.49 -18.81
C GLU A 190 5.76 24.46 -19.41
N ASP A 191 7.03 24.82 -19.55
CA ASP A 191 8.14 24.03 -20.08
C ASP A 191 8.85 23.17 -19.03
N ALA A 192 8.46 23.25 -17.75
CA ALA A 192 9.07 22.49 -16.68
C ALA A 192 8.97 20.97 -16.92
N TYR A 193 10.08 20.25 -16.78
CA TYR A 193 10.08 18.79 -16.70
C TYR A 193 9.89 18.35 -15.24
N VAL A 194 8.74 17.77 -14.94
CA VAL A 194 8.31 17.47 -13.57
C VAL A 194 8.62 16.02 -13.20
N ILE A 195 9.55 15.86 -12.29
CA ILE A 195 9.89 14.57 -11.64
C ILE A 195 8.93 14.40 -10.45
N GLY A 196 8.21 13.29 -10.38
CA GLY A 196 7.34 12.97 -9.27
C GLY A 196 7.96 11.99 -8.28
N GLY A 197 7.78 12.24 -6.99
CA GLY A 197 8.00 11.27 -5.92
C GLY A 197 6.69 11.12 -5.12
N VAL A 198 6.17 9.89 -4.99
CA VAL A 198 4.90 9.64 -4.32
C VAL A 198 5.07 8.64 -3.20
N GLY A 199 4.63 8.99 -2.00
CA GLY A 199 4.64 8.11 -0.84
C GLY A 199 4.84 8.85 0.47
N ARG A 200 4.83 8.10 1.57
CA ARG A 200 5.07 8.64 2.90
C ARG A 200 6.50 9.18 3.02
N LEU A 201 6.66 10.40 3.48
CA LEU A 201 7.97 11.04 3.65
C LEU A 201 8.69 10.47 4.88
N THR A 202 9.31 9.31 4.70
CA THR A 202 10.10 8.59 5.72
C THR A 202 11.49 8.30 5.20
N ALA A 203 12.46 8.09 6.08
CA ALA A 203 13.84 7.78 5.73
C ALA A 203 13.97 6.56 4.81
N GLY A 204 13.10 5.54 4.97
CA GLY A 204 13.08 4.34 4.13
C GLY A 204 12.70 4.61 2.67
N LYS A 205 11.96 5.68 2.38
CA LYS A 205 11.58 6.06 1.01
C LYS A 205 12.68 6.80 0.25
N ARG A 206 13.71 7.28 0.93
CA ARG A 206 14.92 7.87 0.34
C ARG A 206 14.65 9.00 -0.65
N PHE A 207 13.66 9.85 -0.39
CA PHE A 207 13.43 11.04 -1.25
C PHE A 207 14.57 12.06 -1.22
N ASP A 208 15.48 11.99 -0.24
CA ASP A 208 16.77 12.68 -0.23
C ASP A 208 17.56 12.45 -1.52
N VAL A 209 17.54 11.23 -2.04
CA VAL A 209 18.18 10.85 -3.31
C VAL A 209 17.63 11.67 -4.48
N LEU A 210 16.33 11.94 -4.53
CA LEU A 210 15.72 12.74 -5.59
C LEU A 210 16.07 14.23 -5.48
N VAL A 211 16.13 14.77 -4.26
CA VAL A 211 16.56 16.15 -4.02
C VAL A 211 18.01 16.34 -4.50
N HIS A 212 18.90 15.43 -4.12
CA HIS A 212 20.30 15.46 -4.57
C HIS A 212 20.45 15.19 -6.08
N ALA A 213 19.58 14.35 -6.68
CA ALA A 213 19.56 14.15 -8.12
C ALA A 213 19.13 15.42 -8.86
N LEU A 214 18.12 16.14 -8.35
CA LEU A 214 17.63 17.40 -8.91
C LEU A 214 18.74 18.46 -8.98
N ALA A 215 19.61 18.52 -7.95
CA ALA A 215 20.74 19.45 -7.92
C ALA A 215 21.78 19.23 -9.05
N ARG A 216 21.74 18.05 -9.69
CA ARG A 216 22.63 17.68 -10.82
C ARG A 216 21.96 17.85 -12.18
N LEU A 217 20.68 18.25 -12.19
CA LEU A 217 19.88 18.41 -13.41
C LEU A 217 19.72 19.89 -13.78
N PRO A 218 19.49 20.21 -15.07
CA PRO A 218 19.22 21.57 -15.52
C PRO A 218 18.08 22.26 -14.76
N GLY A 219 18.08 23.60 -14.80
CA GLY A 219 17.16 24.46 -14.04
C GLY A 219 15.68 24.33 -14.41
N ASP A 220 15.36 23.72 -15.53
CA ASP A 220 13.99 23.44 -16.01
C ASP A 220 13.39 22.14 -15.44
N HIS A 221 14.16 21.39 -14.63
CA HIS A 221 13.67 20.23 -13.90
C HIS A 221 13.09 20.63 -12.54
N TRP A 222 11.91 20.08 -12.21
CA TRP A 222 11.19 20.31 -10.97
C TRP A 222 10.95 18.98 -10.27
N LEU A 223 10.93 19.00 -8.94
CA LEU A 223 10.59 17.83 -8.12
C LEU A 223 9.27 18.07 -7.41
N LEU A 224 8.29 17.21 -7.66
CA LEU A 224 6.97 17.21 -7.02
C LEU A 224 6.87 16.04 -6.05
N LEU A 225 6.97 16.31 -4.74
CA LEU A 225 6.83 15.32 -3.68
C LEU A 225 5.38 15.29 -3.17
N VAL A 226 4.72 14.16 -3.39
CA VAL A 226 3.33 13.91 -2.99
C VAL A 226 3.31 12.97 -1.81
N GLY A 227 2.90 13.47 -0.66
CA GLY A 227 2.82 12.74 0.59
C GLY A 227 3.24 13.59 1.77
N GLY A 228 2.98 13.11 2.97
CA GLY A 228 3.41 13.69 4.23
C GLY A 228 4.26 12.71 5.02
N GLY A 229 4.90 13.19 6.08
CA GLY A 229 5.67 12.33 6.96
C GLY A 229 6.75 13.06 7.76
N PRO A 230 7.41 12.35 8.68
CA PRO A 230 8.37 12.96 9.61
C PRO A 230 9.61 13.55 8.92
N GLU A 231 9.96 13.10 7.71
CA GLU A 231 11.13 13.58 6.98
C GLU A 231 10.88 14.88 6.19
N GLU A 232 9.67 15.44 6.16
CA GLU A 232 9.37 16.64 5.35
C GLU A 232 10.31 17.80 5.66
N ASN A 233 10.50 18.12 6.95
CA ASN A 233 11.39 19.21 7.35
C ASN A 233 12.87 18.94 7.02
N VAL A 234 13.28 17.66 7.07
CA VAL A 234 14.63 17.25 6.66
C VAL A 234 14.79 17.44 5.16
N LEU A 235 13.83 17.00 4.36
CA LEU A 235 13.87 17.14 2.90
C LEU A 235 13.86 18.61 2.44
N ARG A 236 13.11 19.48 3.14
CA ARG A 236 13.12 20.94 2.86
C ARG A 236 14.48 21.55 3.15
N ARG A 237 15.15 21.18 4.25
CA ARG A 237 16.52 21.62 4.55
C ARG A 237 17.51 21.09 3.49
N THR A 238 17.44 19.80 3.15
CA THR A 238 18.27 19.19 2.11
C THR A 238 18.11 19.92 0.78
N ALA A 239 16.89 20.31 0.40
CA ALA A 239 16.64 21.08 -0.82
C ALA A 239 17.28 22.48 -0.77
N HIS A 240 17.22 23.14 0.38
CA HIS A 240 17.88 24.44 0.59
C HIS A 240 19.41 24.32 0.53
N GLU A 241 19.99 23.37 1.25
CA GLU A 241 21.44 23.10 1.27
C GLU A 241 21.99 22.71 -0.11
N ALA A 242 21.16 22.00 -0.90
CA ALA A 242 21.49 21.62 -2.28
C ALA A 242 21.22 22.74 -3.31
N GLY A 243 20.70 23.91 -2.90
CA GLY A 243 20.43 25.06 -3.78
C GLY A 243 19.28 24.83 -4.77
N VAL A 244 18.29 23.98 -4.43
CA VAL A 244 17.18 23.62 -5.32
C VAL A 244 15.79 23.80 -4.68
N ALA A 245 15.73 24.52 -3.55
CA ALA A 245 14.50 24.67 -2.78
C ALA A 245 13.34 25.32 -3.57
N ASP A 246 13.66 26.20 -4.49
CA ASP A 246 12.74 26.90 -5.41
C ASP A 246 12.11 25.96 -6.47
N ARG A 247 12.71 24.79 -6.70
CA ARG A 247 12.28 23.79 -7.68
C ARG A 247 11.71 22.53 -7.04
N VAL A 248 11.50 22.49 -5.71
CA VAL A 248 10.92 21.37 -4.99
C VAL A 248 9.55 21.75 -4.43
N LEU A 249 8.51 21.07 -4.86
CA LEU A 249 7.14 21.26 -4.39
C LEU A 249 6.72 20.11 -3.47
N PHE A 250 6.15 20.45 -2.32
CA PHE A 250 5.56 19.51 -1.38
C PHE A 250 4.05 19.73 -1.34
N THR A 251 3.27 18.70 -1.62
CA THR A 251 1.80 18.81 -1.67
C THR A 251 1.10 18.35 -0.40
N GLY A 252 1.83 17.73 0.52
CA GLY A 252 1.24 17.01 1.65
C GLY A 252 0.55 15.70 1.23
N GLU A 253 -0.11 15.07 2.19
CA GLU A 253 -0.87 13.84 1.95
C GLU A 253 -2.04 14.08 1.00
N ARG A 254 -2.21 13.17 0.04
CA ARG A 254 -3.30 13.23 -0.95
C ARG A 254 -3.94 11.85 -1.09
N PRO A 255 -5.27 11.75 -1.03
CA PRO A 255 -5.96 10.48 -1.17
C PRO A 255 -5.80 9.92 -2.59
N GLY A 256 -5.57 8.62 -2.68
CA GLY A 256 -5.62 7.88 -3.94
C GLY A 256 -7.06 7.66 -4.43
N VAL A 257 -8.00 7.57 -3.48
CA VAL A 257 -9.44 7.46 -3.74
C VAL A 257 -10.09 8.80 -3.42
N PRO A 258 -11.02 9.32 -4.25
CA PRO A 258 -11.71 10.57 -3.98
C PRO A 258 -12.42 10.55 -2.62
N ASP A 259 -12.18 11.58 -1.81
CA ASP A 259 -12.76 11.73 -0.46
C ASP A 259 -13.38 13.11 -0.21
N GLY A 260 -13.48 13.94 -1.27
CA GLY A 260 -13.98 15.31 -1.16
C GLY A 260 -12.96 16.32 -0.63
N SER A 261 -11.72 15.92 -0.36
CA SER A 261 -10.67 16.84 0.09
C SER A 261 -10.42 17.97 -0.91
N PRO A 262 -10.11 19.20 -0.43
CA PRO A 262 -9.82 20.32 -1.31
C PRO A 262 -8.48 20.13 -2.02
N GLY A 263 -8.43 20.50 -3.30
CA GLY A 263 -7.23 20.43 -4.13
C GLY A 263 -7.13 19.22 -5.05
N PRO A 264 -6.01 19.08 -5.77
CA PRO A 264 -5.83 17.99 -6.71
C PRO A 264 -5.55 16.68 -5.97
N GLY A 265 -6.35 15.64 -6.24
CA GLY A 265 -6.09 14.28 -5.78
C GLY A 265 -4.88 13.65 -6.49
N LEU A 266 -4.43 12.48 -6.01
CA LEU A 266 -3.25 11.79 -6.53
C LEU A 266 -3.26 11.61 -8.07
N PRO A 267 -4.35 11.19 -8.74
CA PRO A 267 -4.34 11.07 -10.19
C PRO A 267 -4.00 12.37 -10.91
N SER A 268 -4.57 13.50 -10.47
CA SER A 268 -4.29 14.82 -11.06
C SER A 268 -2.83 15.23 -10.88
N LEU A 269 -2.23 14.90 -9.72
CA LEU A 269 -0.81 15.14 -9.45
C LEU A 269 0.08 14.27 -10.34
N LEU A 270 -0.25 12.99 -10.52
CA LEU A 270 0.44 12.10 -11.46
C LEU A 270 0.33 12.62 -12.91
N PHE A 271 -0.83 13.17 -13.31
CA PHE A 271 -0.95 13.76 -14.63
C PHE A 271 -0.06 14.98 -14.83
N ALA A 272 0.21 15.76 -13.77
CA ALA A 272 1.11 16.91 -13.81
C ALA A 272 2.58 16.55 -14.02
N MET A 273 2.98 15.31 -13.70
CA MET A 273 4.34 14.79 -13.81
C MET A 273 4.69 14.38 -15.25
N ASP A 274 5.99 14.29 -15.54
CA ASP A 274 6.57 13.75 -16.78
C ASP A 274 7.22 12.38 -16.56
N VAL A 275 7.72 12.12 -15.36
CA VAL A 275 8.30 10.85 -14.92
C VAL A 275 8.04 10.64 -13.44
N LEU A 276 7.78 9.40 -13.02
CA LEU A 276 7.82 9.04 -11.59
C LEU A 276 9.19 8.48 -11.23
N ALA A 277 9.72 8.88 -10.07
CA ALA A 277 10.93 8.34 -9.48
C ALA A 277 10.66 7.78 -8.09
N SER A 278 10.99 6.52 -7.85
CA SER A 278 10.83 5.81 -6.57
C SER A 278 12.20 5.27 -6.10
N PRO A 279 12.92 6.03 -5.25
CA PRO A 279 14.28 5.66 -4.83
C PRO A 279 14.29 4.69 -3.63
N SER A 280 13.15 4.22 -3.16
CA SER A 280 13.01 3.27 -2.06
C SER A 280 13.77 1.97 -2.36
N PRO A 281 14.77 1.59 -1.54
CA PRO A 281 15.53 0.36 -1.76
C PRO A 281 14.74 -0.89 -1.37
N GLU A 282 13.67 -0.73 -0.60
CA GLU A 282 12.85 -1.84 -0.12
C GLU A 282 11.36 -1.50 -0.21
N GLU A 283 10.63 -2.33 -0.93
CA GLU A 283 9.18 -2.25 -1.08
C GLU A 283 8.52 -3.62 -0.83
N SER A 284 7.27 -3.59 -0.44
CA SER A 284 6.43 -4.80 -0.36
C SER A 284 5.64 -5.04 -1.64
N PHE A 285 5.33 -3.96 -2.36
CA PHE A 285 4.59 -4.01 -3.61
C PHE A 285 5.04 -2.91 -4.59
N GLY A 286 5.00 -1.65 -4.19
CA GLY A 286 5.32 -0.50 -5.03
C GLY A 286 4.06 0.12 -5.66
N LEU A 287 3.01 0.33 -4.86
CA LEU A 287 1.71 0.84 -5.33
C LEU A 287 1.82 2.12 -6.16
N ALA A 288 2.60 3.11 -5.70
CA ALA A 288 2.81 4.37 -6.41
C ALA A 288 3.40 4.18 -7.82
N VAL A 289 4.25 3.16 -8.02
CA VAL A 289 4.80 2.82 -9.34
C VAL A 289 3.70 2.28 -10.25
N VAL A 290 2.84 1.40 -9.74
CA VAL A 290 1.72 0.84 -10.52
C VAL A 290 0.70 1.92 -10.87
N GLU A 291 0.38 2.82 -9.95
CA GLU A 291 -0.50 3.98 -10.16
C GLU A 291 0.06 4.94 -11.22
N ALA A 292 1.36 5.19 -11.18
CA ALA A 292 2.03 6.03 -12.18
C ALA A 292 2.02 5.38 -13.57
N LEU A 293 2.27 4.08 -13.65
CA LEU A 293 2.16 3.32 -14.90
C LEU A 293 0.72 3.33 -15.43
N ALA A 294 -0.29 3.24 -14.56
CA ALA A 294 -1.69 3.37 -14.98
C ALA A 294 -2.00 4.75 -15.54
N ALA A 295 -1.34 5.81 -15.04
CA ALA A 295 -1.40 7.16 -15.60
C ALA A 295 -0.55 7.34 -16.88
N GLY A 296 0.07 6.27 -17.37
CA GLY A 296 0.95 6.29 -18.55
C GLY A 296 2.27 7.03 -18.34
N LEU A 297 2.75 7.13 -17.08
CA LEU A 297 4.05 7.74 -16.79
C LEU A 297 5.19 6.74 -17.02
N PRO A 298 6.31 7.17 -17.59
CA PRO A 298 7.55 6.45 -17.45
C PRO A 298 8.00 6.46 -15.97
N VAL A 299 8.60 5.37 -15.53
CA VAL A 299 8.99 5.18 -14.12
C VAL A 299 10.47 4.84 -13.99
N ARG A 300 11.11 5.41 -12.97
CA ARG A 300 12.48 5.09 -12.51
C ARG A 300 12.40 4.63 -11.07
N TYR A 301 12.79 3.39 -10.75
CA TYR A 301 12.59 2.82 -9.41
C TYR A 301 13.81 2.02 -8.95
N ALA A 302 14.08 2.03 -7.64
CA ALA A 302 15.13 1.21 -7.05
C ALA A 302 14.65 -0.23 -6.76
N SER A 303 13.45 -0.36 -6.20
CA SER A 303 12.79 -1.63 -5.93
C SER A 303 11.27 -1.51 -6.12
N CYS A 304 10.68 -2.48 -6.82
CA CYS A 304 9.23 -2.56 -7.02
C CYS A 304 8.80 -4.01 -7.31
N PRO A 305 8.45 -4.80 -6.29
CA PRO A 305 8.00 -6.19 -6.47
C PRO A 305 6.86 -6.32 -7.48
N ALA A 306 5.92 -5.38 -7.53
CA ALA A 306 4.83 -5.40 -8.50
C ALA A 306 5.30 -5.43 -9.96
N ILE A 307 6.49 -4.94 -10.25
CA ILE A 307 7.07 -4.97 -11.61
C ILE A 307 8.07 -6.11 -11.75
N GLU A 308 8.90 -6.32 -10.71
CA GLU A 308 9.96 -7.34 -10.72
C GLU A 308 9.41 -8.77 -10.70
N ASP A 309 8.21 -8.97 -10.16
CA ASP A 309 7.50 -10.25 -10.11
C ASP A 309 6.71 -10.56 -11.43
N LEU A 310 6.73 -9.64 -12.42
CA LEU A 310 6.09 -9.81 -13.74
C LEU A 310 7.11 -10.05 -14.85
N PRO A 311 6.68 -10.57 -16.02
CA PRO A 311 7.53 -10.66 -17.19
C PRO A 311 8.09 -9.28 -17.59
N PRO A 312 9.37 -9.19 -18.03
CA PRO A 312 10.05 -7.91 -18.29
C PRO A 312 9.33 -6.98 -19.29
N HIS A 313 8.59 -7.54 -20.24
CA HIS A 313 7.85 -6.78 -21.26
C HIS A 313 6.53 -6.16 -20.75
N SER A 314 6.07 -6.55 -19.58
CA SER A 314 4.77 -6.08 -19.04
C SER A 314 4.75 -4.60 -18.69
N ALA A 315 5.93 -3.97 -18.47
CA ALA A 315 6.06 -2.55 -18.12
C ALA A 315 7.26 -1.90 -18.85
N PRO A 316 7.20 -1.71 -20.18
CA PRO A 316 8.35 -1.23 -20.96
C PRO A 316 8.82 0.17 -20.59
N ALA A 317 7.96 1.01 -20.03
CA ALA A 317 8.29 2.36 -19.55
C ALA A 317 8.91 2.37 -18.12
N ALA A 318 8.95 1.24 -17.42
CA ALA A 318 9.56 1.11 -16.11
C ALA A 318 11.02 0.66 -16.24
N ARG A 319 11.92 1.39 -15.56
CA ARG A 319 13.34 1.05 -15.54
C ARG A 319 13.87 1.04 -14.11
N ARG A 320 14.49 -0.07 -13.73
CA ARG A 320 15.19 -0.17 -12.45
C ARG A 320 16.47 0.67 -12.46
N VAL A 321 16.71 1.40 -11.37
CA VAL A 321 17.90 2.25 -11.17
C VAL A 321 18.61 1.74 -9.92
N THR A 322 19.84 1.29 -10.10
CA THR A 322 20.72 0.89 -9.00
C THR A 322 21.73 1.99 -8.71
N GLY A 323 21.82 2.40 -7.47
CA GLY A 323 22.74 3.47 -7.04
C GLY A 323 21.99 4.65 -6.41
N GLY A 324 22.77 5.70 -6.09
CA GLY A 324 22.26 6.89 -5.42
C GLY A 324 21.85 8.02 -6.37
N ALA A 325 22.00 9.26 -5.90
CA ALA A 325 21.58 10.47 -6.61
C ALA A 325 22.15 10.60 -8.04
N ASP A 326 23.42 10.22 -8.26
CA ASP A 326 24.04 10.31 -9.59
C ASP A 326 23.41 9.35 -10.60
N ALA A 327 23.03 8.13 -10.15
CA ALA A 327 22.37 7.16 -11.00
C ALA A 327 20.95 7.62 -11.36
N PHE A 328 20.22 8.15 -10.38
CA PHE A 328 18.88 8.73 -10.63
C PHE A 328 18.97 9.96 -11.52
N ALA A 329 19.92 10.87 -11.32
CA ALA A 329 20.10 12.04 -12.18
C ALA A 329 20.31 11.63 -13.65
N ARG A 330 21.21 10.67 -13.90
CA ARG A 330 21.44 10.14 -15.28
C ARG A 330 20.18 9.51 -15.86
N ALA A 331 19.49 8.64 -15.09
CA ALA A 331 18.28 7.97 -15.56
C ALA A 331 17.11 8.92 -15.84
N LEU A 332 17.03 10.03 -15.10
CA LEU A 332 16.04 11.10 -15.30
C LEU A 332 16.38 11.97 -16.51
N ALA A 333 17.65 12.32 -16.70
CA ALA A 333 18.11 13.01 -17.91
C ALA A 333 17.87 12.19 -19.18
N GLU A 334 18.14 10.88 -19.15
CA GLU A 334 17.84 9.96 -20.24
C GLU A 334 16.31 9.87 -20.52
N ALA A 335 15.48 9.86 -19.46
CA ALA A 335 14.03 9.87 -19.62
C ALA A 335 13.52 11.13 -20.33
N ARG A 336 14.09 12.30 -19.99
CA ARG A 336 13.77 13.55 -20.68
C ARG A 336 14.24 13.56 -22.12
N ALA A 337 15.48 13.13 -22.38
CA ALA A 337 16.06 13.09 -23.71
C ALA A 337 15.28 12.15 -24.67
N ALA A 338 14.63 11.11 -24.14
CA ALA A 338 13.77 10.22 -24.92
C ALA A 338 12.47 10.88 -25.41
N GLY A 339 12.15 12.09 -24.89
CA GLY A 339 10.94 12.82 -25.26
C GLY A 339 9.67 12.30 -24.59
N PRO A 340 8.52 12.90 -24.90
CA PRO A 340 7.24 12.53 -24.31
C PRO A 340 6.80 11.13 -24.77
N ALA A 341 6.50 10.27 -23.81
CA ALA A 341 5.95 8.93 -24.08
C ALA A 341 4.42 8.98 -24.23
N PRO A 342 3.81 8.07 -25.01
CA PRO A 342 2.36 7.90 -25.04
C PRO A 342 1.82 7.61 -23.65
N ARG A 343 0.75 8.33 -23.25
CA ARG A 343 0.11 8.18 -21.94
C ARG A 343 -0.89 7.02 -21.97
N ALA A 344 -0.39 5.79 -22.12
CA ALA A 344 -1.17 4.57 -22.12
C ALA A 344 -0.75 3.66 -20.95
N ALA A 345 -1.72 3.06 -20.27
CA ALA A 345 -1.46 2.09 -19.23
C ALA A 345 -0.88 0.81 -19.83
N PRO A 346 0.26 0.30 -19.34
CA PRO A 346 0.86 -0.94 -19.81
C PRO A 346 0.14 -2.17 -19.22
N GLU A 347 0.50 -3.36 -19.75
CA GLU A 347 -0.05 -4.63 -19.29
C GLU A 347 0.07 -4.83 -17.76
N ALA A 348 1.22 -4.43 -17.16
CA ALA A 348 1.44 -4.51 -15.73
C ALA A 348 0.36 -3.76 -14.92
N ALA A 349 -0.08 -2.57 -15.37
CA ALA A 349 -1.14 -1.84 -14.70
C ALA A 349 -2.49 -2.58 -14.81
N HIS A 350 -2.82 -3.15 -15.96
CA HIS A 350 -4.03 -3.94 -16.16
C HIS A 350 -4.02 -5.24 -15.34
N HIS A 351 -2.84 -5.84 -15.12
CA HIS A 351 -2.67 -7.02 -14.27
C HIS A 351 -3.16 -6.76 -12.84
N TYR A 352 -2.96 -5.54 -12.33
CA TYR A 352 -3.32 -5.14 -10.97
C TYR A 352 -4.66 -4.40 -10.85
N GLY A 353 -5.61 -4.62 -11.77
CA GLY A 353 -6.98 -4.08 -11.62
C GLY A 353 -7.65 -4.59 -10.34
N ILE A 354 -8.26 -3.67 -9.56
CA ILE A 354 -8.83 -3.96 -8.22
C ILE A 354 -9.88 -5.08 -8.22
N ALA A 355 -10.69 -5.20 -9.28
CA ALA A 355 -11.69 -6.25 -9.39
C ALA A 355 -11.06 -7.66 -9.35
N ARG A 356 -9.86 -7.82 -9.94
CA ARG A 356 -9.12 -9.09 -9.89
C ARG A 356 -8.60 -9.39 -8.49
N SER A 357 -8.12 -8.39 -7.77
CA SER A 357 -7.68 -8.54 -6.38
C SER A 357 -8.84 -8.91 -5.47
N ALA A 358 -9.99 -8.24 -5.64
CA ALA A 358 -11.22 -8.56 -4.91
C ALA A 358 -11.69 -9.99 -5.19
N ALA A 359 -11.73 -10.43 -6.46
CA ALA A 359 -12.10 -11.80 -6.82
C ALA A 359 -11.19 -12.85 -6.17
N ARG A 360 -9.85 -12.65 -6.24
CA ARG A 360 -8.89 -13.54 -5.56
C ARG A 360 -9.09 -13.60 -4.04
N LEU A 361 -9.39 -12.45 -3.42
CA LEU A 361 -9.68 -12.43 -1.98
C LEU A 361 -10.97 -13.18 -1.65
N MET A 362 -11.99 -13.06 -2.49
CA MET A 362 -13.24 -13.84 -2.33
C MET A 362 -12.99 -15.35 -2.43
N ASP A 363 -12.09 -15.80 -3.31
CA ASP A 363 -11.69 -17.21 -3.37
C ASP A 363 -11.03 -17.67 -2.06
N VAL A 364 -10.19 -16.82 -1.45
CA VAL A 364 -9.61 -17.08 -0.12
C VAL A 364 -10.72 -17.18 0.92
N TYR A 365 -11.65 -16.23 0.96
CA TYR A 365 -12.76 -16.23 1.92
C TYR A 365 -13.63 -17.47 1.78
N ALA A 366 -13.99 -17.88 0.58
CA ALA A 366 -14.79 -19.07 0.33
C ALA A 366 -14.13 -20.33 0.89
N ARG A 367 -12.82 -20.51 0.66
CA ARG A 367 -12.09 -21.69 1.16
C ARG A 367 -11.98 -21.75 2.68
N ILE A 368 -11.87 -20.61 3.37
CA ILE A 368 -11.69 -20.60 4.83
C ILE A 368 -12.99 -20.54 5.61
N ALA A 369 -14.07 -20.00 5.01
CA ALA A 369 -15.40 -19.96 5.63
C ALA A 369 -16.08 -21.34 5.63
N THR A 370 -15.73 -22.22 4.68
CA THR A 370 -16.23 -23.60 4.64
C THR A 370 -15.62 -24.40 5.80
N PRO A 371 -16.41 -25.06 6.66
CA PRO A 371 -15.86 -25.99 7.66
C PRO A 371 -15.07 -27.06 6.93
N SER A 372 -13.82 -27.34 7.38
CA SER A 372 -13.11 -28.53 6.90
C SER A 372 -14.00 -29.75 7.13
N PRO A 373 -14.20 -30.63 6.14
CA PRO A 373 -14.93 -31.87 6.37
C PRO A 373 -14.30 -32.61 7.54
N SER A 374 -15.10 -32.98 8.54
CA SER A 374 -14.65 -33.81 9.65
C SER A 374 -14.07 -35.09 9.05
N PRO A 375 -12.91 -35.58 9.56
CA PRO A 375 -12.42 -36.88 9.11
C PRO A 375 -13.51 -37.92 9.34
N SER A 376 -13.89 -38.63 8.28
CA SER A 376 -14.84 -39.71 8.35
C SER A 376 -14.39 -40.69 9.44
N PRO A 377 -15.27 -41.18 10.33
CA PRO A 377 -14.91 -42.24 11.23
C PRO A 377 -14.40 -43.41 10.39
N GLN A 378 -13.14 -43.77 10.52
CA GLN A 378 -12.64 -45.03 9.98
C GLN A 378 -13.48 -46.13 10.62
N GLU A 379 -14.14 -46.90 9.81
CA GLU A 379 -14.77 -48.16 10.21
C GLU A 379 -13.71 -48.99 10.94
N VAL A 380 -13.89 -49.13 12.24
CA VAL A 380 -13.19 -50.15 13.04
C VAL A 380 -13.83 -51.46 12.62
N THR A 381 -13.29 -52.07 11.58
CA THR A 381 -13.55 -53.48 11.30
C THR A 381 -12.90 -54.30 12.41
N ALA A 382 -13.72 -54.83 13.28
CA ALA A 382 -13.39 -55.90 14.18
C ALA A 382 -12.95 -57.14 13.39
N SER A 383 -11.82 -57.69 13.76
CA SER A 383 -11.44 -59.08 13.60
C SER A 383 -10.64 -59.51 14.81
#